data_08d753944087971b66fb3e9277793416
#
_entry.id   08d753944087971b66fb3e9277793416
#
_cell.length_a   1.000
_cell.length_b   1.000
_cell.length_c   1.000
_cell.angle_alpha   90.00
_cell.angle_beta   90.00
_cell.angle_gamma   90.00
#
_symmetry.space_group_name_H-M   'P 1'
#
loop_
_entity.id
_entity.type
_entity.pdbx_description
1 polymer ?
#
loop_
_entity_poly.entity_id
_entity_poly.type
_entity_poly.pdbx_seq_one_letter_code
_entity_poly.pdbx_strand_id
1 'polypeptide(L)'
;MTYTGDVRVGGPADVRELPGLVLSKLAVGPYDNNAYLLRCRQTGEQVLIDAAAEPDALLSLIGDDGIEAVITTHRHADHWQALGPIVAATGATTMAGRHDAEGIPVTTDVLLEEGDEVVFGSVVLRAIHLVGHTPGAIALLYDDPEGQPHLFTGDC
;
A
#
# COMPACT_ATOMS: atom_id res chain seq x y z
N MET A 1 -21.79 1.96 -7.48
CA MET A 1 -20.92 1.10 -8.33
C MET A 1 -20.45 -0.10 -7.55
N THR A 2 -20.42 -1.23 -8.20
CA THR A 2 -19.96 -2.47 -7.56
C THR A 2 -18.46 -2.60 -7.74
N TYR A 3 -17.75 -2.85 -6.65
CA TYR A 3 -16.31 -3.13 -6.69
C TYR A 3 -16.06 -4.51 -7.32
N THR A 4 -15.26 -4.54 -8.36
CA THR A 4 -14.91 -5.79 -9.06
C THR A 4 -13.46 -6.21 -8.83
N GLY A 5 -12.60 -5.27 -8.46
CA GLY A 5 -11.16 -5.47 -8.38
C GLY A 5 -10.47 -5.43 -9.75
N ASP A 6 -11.20 -5.23 -10.81
CA ASP A 6 -10.65 -5.17 -12.17
C ASP A 6 -10.20 -3.75 -12.48
N VAL A 7 -8.89 -3.58 -12.64
CA VAL A 7 -8.28 -2.29 -13.00
C VAL A 7 -7.29 -2.52 -14.15
N ARG A 8 -7.02 -1.44 -14.90
CA ARG A 8 -6.04 -1.45 -15.99
C ARG A 8 -5.21 -0.18 -15.96
N VAL A 9 -3.99 -0.27 -16.44
CA VAL A 9 -3.09 0.90 -16.52
C VAL A 9 -3.73 1.96 -17.42
N GLY A 10 -3.73 3.21 -16.93
CA GLY A 10 -4.37 4.34 -17.59
C GLY A 10 -5.87 4.44 -17.34
N GLY A 11 -6.47 3.44 -16.72
CA GLY A 11 -7.87 3.46 -16.34
C GLY A 11 -8.10 4.05 -14.95
N PRO A 12 -9.37 4.21 -14.54
CA PRO A 12 -9.68 4.73 -13.22
C PRO A 12 -9.39 3.71 -12.11
N ALA A 13 -9.22 4.21 -10.89
CA ALA A 13 -9.18 3.35 -9.71
C ALA A 13 -10.53 2.68 -9.48
N ASP A 14 -10.49 1.47 -8.94
CA ASP A 14 -11.69 0.79 -8.44
C ASP A 14 -11.77 1.01 -6.94
N VAL A 15 -12.90 1.51 -6.46
CA VAL A 15 -13.07 1.96 -5.08
C VAL A 15 -14.07 1.09 -4.36
N ARG A 16 -13.68 0.59 -3.19
CA ARG A 16 -14.55 -0.15 -2.29
C ARG A 16 -14.71 0.59 -0.97
N GLU A 17 -15.94 0.85 -0.58
CA GLU A 17 -16.26 1.49 0.69
C GLU A 17 -16.65 0.43 1.72
N LEU A 18 -15.88 0.36 2.81
CA LEU A 18 -16.17 -0.45 3.99
C LEU A 18 -16.59 0.48 5.11
N PRO A 19 -17.20 -0.03 6.19
CA PRO A 19 -17.66 0.84 7.29
C PRO A 19 -16.59 1.75 7.88
N GLY A 20 -15.34 1.26 8.00
CA GLY A 20 -14.25 2.03 8.60
C GLY A 20 -13.16 2.46 7.61
N LEU A 21 -13.23 2.01 6.37
CA LEU A 21 -12.13 2.13 5.42
C LEU A 21 -12.63 2.33 3.99
N VAL A 22 -11.98 3.23 3.27
CA VAL A 22 -12.15 3.32 1.80
C VAL A 22 -10.90 2.75 1.15
N LEU A 23 -11.07 1.75 0.31
CA LEU A 23 -10.00 1.08 -0.44
C LEU A 23 -10.06 1.50 -1.90
N SER A 24 -8.97 2.07 -2.42
CA SER A 24 -8.83 2.39 -3.84
C SER A 24 -7.71 1.56 -4.44
N LYS A 25 -8.01 0.81 -5.50
CA LYS A 25 -7.06 -0.02 -6.23
C LYS A 25 -6.77 0.62 -7.58
N LEU A 26 -5.50 0.81 -7.90
CA LEU A 26 -5.06 1.42 -9.16
C LEU A 26 -3.99 0.55 -9.81
N ALA A 27 -4.14 0.26 -11.09
CA ALA A 27 -3.10 -0.43 -11.86
C ALA A 27 -2.10 0.58 -12.40
N VAL A 28 -0.80 0.30 -12.23
CA VAL A 28 0.27 1.19 -12.65
C VAL A 28 1.42 0.40 -13.29
N GLY A 29 2.10 1.06 -14.23
CA GLY A 29 3.33 0.58 -14.83
C GLY A 29 3.17 -0.50 -15.87
N PRO A 30 4.31 -0.91 -16.52
CA PRO A 30 4.28 -1.86 -17.64
C PRO A 30 3.95 -3.30 -17.22
N TYR A 31 3.97 -3.60 -15.93
CA TYR A 31 3.69 -4.94 -15.40
C TYR A 31 2.29 -5.05 -14.79
N ASP A 32 1.42 -4.06 -14.98
CA ASP A 32 0.07 -4.04 -14.41
C ASP A 32 0.06 -4.24 -12.89
N ASN A 33 1.03 -3.65 -12.20
CA ASN A 33 1.09 -3.76 -10.74
C ASN A 33 -0.02 -2.96 -10.08
N ASN A 34 -0.49 -3.47 -8.96
CA ASN A 34 -1.56 -2.83 -8.21
C ASN A 34 -0.99 -1.99 -7.06
N ALA A 35 -1.39 -0.74 -7.02
CA ALA A 35 -1.21 0.13 -5.86
C ALA A 35 -2.54 0.23 -5.12
N TYR A 36 -2.48 0.24 -3.80
CA TYR A 36 -3.67 0.33 -2.95
C TYR A 36 -3.57 1.56 -2.07
N LEU A 37 -4.55 2.45 -2.18
CA LEU A 37 -4.68 3.58 -1.27
C LEU A 37 -5.77 3.27 -0.26
N LEU A 38 -5.42 3.31 1.02
CA LEU A 38 -6.34 3.03 2.12
C LEU A 38 -6.59 4.32 2.90
N ARG A 39 -7.86 4.67 3.07
CA ARG A 39 -8.27 5.88 3.79
C ARG A 39 -9.14 5.52 4.98
N CYS A 40 -8.75 6.00 6.17
CA CYS A 40 -9.59 5.90 7.36
C CYS A 40 -10.81 6.81 7.21
N ARG A 41 -12.01 6.26 7.32
CA ARG A 41 -13.24 7.06 7.15
C ARG A 41 -13.48 8.04 8.28
N GLN A 42 -12.98 7.73 9.48
CA GLN A 42 -13.16 8.61 10.63
C GLN A 42 -12.25 9.84 10.62
N THR A 43 -10.98 9.66 10.22
CA THR A 43 -9.98 10.72 10.31
C THR A 43 -9.55 11.29 8.97
N GLY A 44 -9.73 10.54 7.89
CA GLY A 44 -9.22 10.91 6.58
C GLY A 44 -7.74 10.57 6.35
N GLU A 45 -7.06 10.02 7.36
CA GLU A 45 -5.65 9.60 7.21
C GLU A 45 -5.54 8.47 6.20
N GLN A 46 -4.50 8.53 5.38
CA GLN A 46 -4.29 7.59 4.28
C GLN A 46 -2.92 6.94 4.34
N VAL A 47 -2.84 5.70 3.88
CA VAL A 47 -1.58 5.01 3.58
C VAL A 47 -1.64 4.42 2.19
N LEU A 48 -0.47 4.33 1.53
CA LEU A 48 -0.32 3.74 0.21
C LEU A 48 0.44 2.42 0.34
N ILE A 49 -0.06 1.36 -0.28
CA ILE A 49 0.63 0.07 -0.38
C ILE A 49 1.17 -0.06 -1.80
N ASP A 50 2.49 -0.19 -1.91
CA ASP A 50 3.26 -0.32 -3.14
C ASP A 50 3.15 0.90 -4.07
N ALA A 51 4.10 1.83 -3.91
CA ALA A 51 4.31 2.91 -4.87
C ALA A 51 5.02 2.35 -6.12
N ALA A 52 4.29 1.53 -6.87
CA ALA A 52 4.86 0.63 -7.87
C ALA A 52 5.42 1.36 -9.08
N ALA A 53 4.68 2.32 -9.63
CA ALA A 53 5.08 3.11 -10.79
C ALA A 53 4.15 4.31 -10.96
N GLU A 54 4.39 5.14 -11.95
CA GLU A 54 3.54 6.28 -12.33
C GLU A 54 3.22 7.22 -11.17
N PRO A 55 4.24 7.93 -10.63
CA PRO A 55 4.04 8.77 -9.45
C PRO A 55 2.94 9.83 -9.63
N ASP A 56 2.79 10.40 -10.83
CA ASP A 56 1.75 11.40 -11.08
C ASP A 56 0.34 10.83 -10.92
N ALA A 57 0.12 9.60 -11.40
CA ALA A 57 -1.17 8.92 -11.23
C ALA A 57 -1.45 8.63 -9.75
N LEU A 58 -0.43 8.20 -9.01
CA LEU A 58 -0.56 7.95 -7.57
C LEU A 58 -0.81 9.24 -6.79
N LEU A 59 -0.10 10.34 -7.14
CA LEU A 59 -0.31 11.63 -6.49
C LEU A 59 -1.71 12.18 -6.75
N SER A 60 -2.24 11.99 -7.96
CA SER A 60 -3.62 12.37 -8.26
C SER A 60 -4.62 11.57 -7.42
N LEU A 61 -4.38 10.27 -7.22
CA LEU A 61 -5.22 9.43 -6.38
C LEU A 61 -5.17 9.87 -4.92
N ILE A 62 -3.98 10.17 -4.40
CA ILE A 62 -3.77 10.60 -3.02
C ILE A 62 -4.49 11.93 -2.76
N GLY A 63 -4.41 12.86 -3.69
CA GLY A 63 -5.04 14.17 -3.57
C GLY A 63 -4.34 15.07 -2.56
N ASP A 64 -5.04 16.11 -2.12
CA ASP A 64 -4.49 17.15 -1.24
C ASP A 64 -4.31 16.70 0.21
N ASP A 65 -4.98 15.62 0.62
CA ASP A 65 -4.90 15.12 2.00
C ASP A 65 -3.56 14.46 2.32
N GLY A 66 -2.77 14.10 1.31
CA GLY A 66 -1.49 13.42 1.51
C GLY A 66 -1.62 12.01 2.05
N ILE A 67 -0.49 11.43 2.44
CA ILE A 67 -0.44 10.10 3.05
C ILE A 67 0.49 10.09 4.26
N GLU A 68 0.17 9.27 5.25
CA GLU A 68 0.99 9.10 6.45
C GLU A 68 2.20 8.20 6.17
N ALA A 69 2.01 7.16 5.37
CA ALA A 69 3.03 6.16 5.11
C ALA A 69 2.89 5.52 3.74
N VAL A 70 4.00 5.01 3.22
CA VAL A 70 4.02 4.08 2.09
C VAL A 70 4.59 2.75 2.59
N ILE A 71 3.85 1.68 2.39
CA ILE A 71 4.26 0.34 2.77
C ILE A 71 4.63 -0.41 1.49
N THR A 72 5.86 -0.91 1.41
CA THR A 72 6.33 -1.71 0.28
C THR A 72 6.27 -3.18 0.66
N THR A 73 5.51 -3.98 -0.11
CA THR A 73 5.27 -5.38 0.23
C THR A 73 6.52 -6.24 0.06
N HIS A 74 7.36 -5.95 -0.93
CA HIS A 74 8.62 -6.66 -1.11
C HIS A 74 9.60 -5.85 -1.96
N ARG A 75 10.84 -6.31 -2.07
CA ARG A 75 11.98 -5.55 -2.61
C ARG A 75 12.09 -5.50 -4.13
N HIS A 76 11.25 -6.19 -4.88
CA HIS A 76 11.33 -6.16 -6.34
C HIS A 76 11.01 -4.78 -6.89
N ALA A 77 11.79 -4.34 -7.89
CA ALA A 77 11.76 -2.97 -8.39
C ALA A 77 10.39 -2.51 -8.87
N ASP A 78 9.61 -3.40 -9.45
CA ASP A 78 8.28 -3.10 -9.95
C ASP A 78 7.24 -2.77 -8.85
N HIS A 79 7.64 -2.85 -7.58
CA HIS A 79 6.79 -2.50 -6.44
C HIS A 79 7.23 -1.21 -5.72
N TRP A 80 8.37 -0.61 -6.11
CA TRP A 80 8.84 0.62 -5.48
C TRP A 80 9.40 1.68 -6.44
N GLN A 81 9.20 1.54 -7.74
CA GLN A 81 9.77 2.47 -8.73
C GLN A 81 9.35 3.93 -8.49
N ALA A 82 8.13 4.16 -8.03
CA ALA A 82 7.63 5.51 -7.74
C ALA A 82 7.86 5.96 -6.29
N LEU A 83 8.48 5.14 -5.45
CA LEU A 83 8.60 5.42 -4.01
C LEU A 83 9.35 6.72 -3.74
N GLY A 84 10.49 6.95 -4.38
CA GLY A 84 11.26 8.17 -4.21
C GLY A 84 10.46 9.43 -4.51
N PRO A 85 9.87 9.56 -5.70
CA PRO A 85 9.02 10.72 -6.04
C PRO A 85 7.82 10.90 -5.10
N ILE A 86 7.18 9.82 -4.67
CA ILE A 86 6.04 9.90 -3.75
C ILE A 86 6.48 10.42 -2.38
N VAL A 87 7.59 9.91 -1.84
CA VAL A 87 8.13 10.38 -0.55
C VAL A 87 8.54 11.85 -0.66
N ALA A 88 9.20 12.23 -1.75
CA ALA A 88 9.61 13.62 -1.95
C ALA A 88 8.41 14.58 -1.98
N ALA A 89 7.29 14.15 -2.57
CA ALA A 89 6.10 14.99 -2.70
C ALA A 89 5.24 15.02 -1.42
N THR A 90 5.24 13.95 -0.62
CA THR A 90 4.30 13.79 0.50
C THR A 90 4.96 13.85 1.88
N GLY A 91 6.26 13.59 1.96
CA GLY A 91 6.94 13.45 3.25
C GLY A 91 6.56 12.21 4.03
N ALA A 92 5.96 11.21 3.38
CA ALA A 92 5.45 10.01 4.04
C ALA A 92 6.56 9.18 4.70
N THR A 93 6.20 8.49 5.78
CA THR A 93 7.05 7.48 6.40
C THR A 93 7.10 6.24 5.52
N THR A 94 8.30 5.69 5.32
CA THR A 94 8.47 4.46 4.53
C THR A 94 8.50 3.24 5.44
N MET A 95 7.82 2.17 5.02
CA MET A 95 7.75 0.91 5.77
C MET A 95 7.94 -0.26 4.83
N ALA A 96 8.67 -1.27 5.29
CA ALA A 96 8.87 -2.51 4.55
C ALA A 96 9.28 -3.64 5.51
N GLY A 97 9.17 -4.87 5.05
CA GLY A 97 9.65 -6.02 5.81
C GLY A 97 11.15 -5.91 6.11
N ARG A 98 11.55 -6.25 7.33
CA ARG A 98 12.94 -6.11 7.80
C ARG A 98 13.95 -6.72 6.83
N HIS A 99 13.65 -7.90 6.30
CA HIS A 99 14.60 -8.63 5.46
C HIS A 99 14.62 -8.16 4.00
N ASP A 100 13.68 -7.31 3.59
CA ASP A 100 13.63 -6.75 2.23
C ASP A 100 14.07 -5.28 2.18
N ALA A 101 14.10 -4.59 3.30
CA ALA A 101 14.34 -3.14 3.34
C ALA A 101 15.67 -2.74 2.68
N GLU A 102 16.73 -3.53 2.85
CA GLU A 102 18.03 -3.25 2.25
C GLU A 102 18.02 -3.34 0.72
N GLY A 103 17.10 -4.09 0.15
CA GLY A 103 16.94 -4.21 -1.30
C GLY A 103 16.15 -3.09 -1.94
N ILE A 104 15.67 -2.12 -1.15
CA ILE A 104 14.90 -0.97 -1.61
C ILE A 104 15.81 0.26 -1.53
N PRO A 105 16.05 0.97 -2.66
CA PRO A 105 17.00 2.09 -2.69
C PRO A 105 16.61 3.29 -1.81
N VAL A 106 15.30 3.50 -1.59
CA VAL A 106 14.84 4.54 -0.68
C VAL A 106 14.95 4.00 0.73
N THR A 107 15.54 4.78 1.64
CA THR A 107 15.70 4.37 3.04
C THR A 107 14.35 4.02 3.66
N THR A 108 14.27 2.86 4.29
CA THR A 108 13.07 2.42 5.02
C THR A 108 13.12 2.95 6.45
N ASP A 109 12.12 3.74 6.82
CA ASP A 109 12.06 4.34 8.16
C ASP A 109 11.62 3.35 9.22
N VAL A 110 10.69 2.47 8.89
CA VAL A 110 10.12 1.48 9.81
C VAL A 110 10.27 0.08 9.22
N LEU A 111 10.96 -0.79 9.96
CA LEU A 111 11.14 -2.19 9.59
C LEU A 111 10.01 -3.01 10.21
N LEU A 112 9.25 -3.72 9.38
CA LEU A 112 8.11 -4.51 9.81
C LEU A 112 8.51 -5.98 10.00
N GLU A 113 8.02 -6.57 11.09
CA GLU A 113 8.19 -7.98 11.41
C GLU A 113 6.83 -8.63 11.57
N GLU A 114 6.82 -9.97 11.66
CA GLU A 114 5.59 -10.74 11.85
C GLU A 114 4.78 -10.20 13.03
N GLY A 115 3.54 -9.87 12.80
CA GLY A 115 2.62 -9.40 13.82
C GLY A 115 2.65 -7.90 14.10
N ASP A 116 3.58 -7.16 13.48
CA ASP A 116 3.63 -5.71 13.65
C ASP A 116 2.37 -5.06 13.09
N GLU A 117 1.95 -3.98 13.74
CA GLU A 117 0.76 -3.25 13.35
C GLU A 117 1.10 -1.89 12.74
N VAL A 118 0.39 -1.54 11.67
CA VAL A 118 0.41 -0.19 11.09
C VAL A 118 -0.94 0.45 11.39
N VAL A 119 -0.91 1.56 12.13
CA VAL A 119 -2.12 2.23 12.58
C VAL A 119 -2.22 3.60 11.93
N PHE A 120 -3.36 3.88 11.32
CA PHE A 120 -3.68 5.22 10.81
C PHE A 120 -5.15 5.53 11.10
N GLY A 121 -5.36 6.57 11.90
CA GLY A 121 -6.69 6.85 12.44
C GLY A 121 -7.18 5.67 13.29
N SER A 122 -8.36 5.16 12.98
CA SER A 122 -8.93 4.00 13.64
C SER A 122 -8.64 2.68 12.92
N VAL A 123 -7.90 2.71 11.83
CA VAL A 123 -7.57 1.52 11.01
C VAL A 123 -6.29 0.89 11.52
N VAL A 124 -6.30 -0.44 11.65
CA VAL A 124 -5.13 -1.23 12.02
C VAL A 124 -4.89 -2.28 10.94
N LEU A 125 -3.67 -2.27 10.38
CA LEU A 125 -3.19 -3.30 9.46
C LEU A 125 -2.15 -4.14 10.20
N ARG A 126 -2.24 -5.46 10.08
CA ARG A 126 -1.25 -6.35 10.69
C ARG A 126 -0.33 -6.94 9.62
N ALA A 127 0.98 -6.85 9.85
CA ALA A 127 1.97 -7.42 8.97
C ALA A 127 2.07 -8.93 9.17
N ILE A 128 2.06 -9.67 8.05
CA ILE A 128 2.27 -11.11 8.02
C ILE A 128 3.52 -11.36 7.18
N HIS A 129 4.53 -11.98 7.76
CA HIS A 129 5.77 -12.28 7.07
C HIS A 129 5.58 -13.50 6.17
N LEU A 130 5.77 -13.30 4.86
CA LEU A 130 5.63 -14.36 3.85
C LEU A 130 7.00 -14.68 3.26
N VAL A 131 7.58 -15.80 3.67
CA VAL A 131 8.86 -16.28 3.12
C VAL A 131 8.58 -17.06 1.83
N GLY A 132 9.28 -16.70 0.76
CA GLY A 132 9.12 -17.43 -0.51
C GLY A 132 9.52 -16.59 -1.69
N HIS A 133 8.64 -15.73 -2.16
CA HIS A 133 8.91 -14.84 -3.30
C HIS A 133 10.13 -13.95 -3.05
N THR A 134 10.24 -13.36 -1.86
CA THR A 134 11.45 -12.72 -1.34
C THR A 134 11.65 -13.11 0.12
N PRO A 135 12.86 -12.91 0.69
CA PRO A 135 13.09 -13.22 2.10
C PRO A 135 12.25 -12.41 3.07
N GLY A 136 11.90 -11.18 2.71
CA GLY A 136 11.23 -10.24 3.58
C GLY A 136 9.87 -9.78 3.09
N ALA A 137 9.26 -10.48 2.15
CA ALA A 137 7.92 -10.14 1.68
C ALA A 137 6.93 -10.15 2.84
N ILE A 138 6.03 -9.18 2.84
CA ILE A 138 4.96 -9.10 3.83
C ILE A 138 3.61 -8.97 3.14
N ALA A 139 2.59 -9.55 3.76
CA ALA A 139 1.20 -9.23 3.47
C ALA A 139 0.67 -8.34 4.58
N LEU A 140 -0.37 -7.59 4.27
CA LEU A 140 -1.02 -6.72 5.23
C LEU A 140 -2.47 -7.15 5.38
N LEU A 141 -2.88 -7.40 6.61
CA LEU A 141 -4.23 -7.87 6.93
C LEU A 141 -5.03 -6.72 7.54
N TYR A 142 -6.15 -6.40 6.93
CA TYR A 142 -7.21 -5.59 7.53
C TYR A 142 -8.34 -6.52 7.94
N ASP A 143 -8.50 -6.70 9.25
CA ASP A 143 -9.58 -7.52 9.81
C ASP A 143 -10.79 -6.60 10.04
N ASP A 144 -11.67 -6.54 9.05
CA ASP A 144 -12.85 -5.68 9.11
C ASP A 144 -13.76 -6.16 10.23
N PRO A 145 -14.00 -5.33 11.27
CA PRO A 145 -14.84 -5.76 12.40
C PRO A 145 -16.30 -6.01 12.03
N GLU A 146 -16.73 -5.52 10.86
CA GLU A 146 -18.12 -5.65 10.42
C GLU A 146 -18.25 -6.51 9.14
N GLY A 147 -17.20 -7.22 8.74
CA GLY A 147 -17.20 -7.98 7.50
C GLY A 147 -16.09 -9.00 7.39
N GLN A 148 -15.68 -9.28 6.15
CA GLN A 148 -14.63 -10.23 5.84
C GLN A 148 -13.25 -9.58 5.98
N PRO A 149 -12.23 -10.34 6.39
CA PRO A 149 -10.86 -9.82 6.38
C PRO A 149 -10.37 -9.58 4.96
N HIS A 150 -9.52 -8.57 4.80
CA HIS A 150 -8.89 -8.20 3.52
C HIS A 150 -7.38 -8.37 3.64
N LEU A 151 -6.79 -9.05 2.67
CA LEU A 151 -5.36 -9.34 2.65
C LEU A 151 -4.71 -8.70 1.41
N PHE A 152 -3.66 -7.93 1.64
CA PHE A 152 -2.86 -7.31 0.59
C PHE A 152 -1.53 -8.05 0.51
N THR A 153 -1.35 -8.87 -0.51
CA THR A 153 -0.24 -9.85 -0.57
C THR A 153 0.94 -9.45 -1.46
N GLY A 154 0.82 -8.39 -2.25
CA GLY A 154 1.81 -8.11 -3.28
C GLY A 154 1.79 -9.23 -4.32
N ASP A 155 2.93 -9.92 -4.49
CA ASP A 155 3.08 -11.00 -5.47
C ASP A 155 2.97 -12.41 -4.85
N CYS A 156 2.49 -12.52 -3.65
CA CYS A 156 2.35 -13.82 -2.99
C CYS A 156 0.99 -14.45 -3.17
#